data_20d1ba514a16ddd1bb96aa42a8144959
#
_entry.id   20d1ba514a16ddd1bb96aa42a8144959
#
_cell.length_a   1.000
_cell.length_b   1.000
_cell.length_c   1.000
_cell.angle_alpha   90.00
_cell.angle_beta   90.00
_cell.angle_gamma   90.00
#
_symmetry.space_group_name_H-M   'P 1'
#
loop_
_entity.id
_entity.type
_entity.pdbx_description
1 polymer ?
#
loop_
_entity_poly.entity_id
_entity_poly.type
_entity_poly.pdbx_seq_one_letter_code
_entity_poly.pdbx_strand_id
1 'polypeptide(L)'
;TKDKAVKQAKMNRSRTNAVTGDTLRLTVKMQQRTRQVNITMDTDVESIKSVTGMLDNVVSSIDLTTGELLSVAKASVSFTASPVAEGEARMRLKGTVRLLGVSQEKAQRQIMTVEITKEDETTETITTDLTEVLSKLDEGGNTPLNIEGRGGFNGKVMTWDVEEKGYLDWLK
;
A
#
# COMPACT_ATOMS: atom_id res chain seq x y z
N THR A 1 27.84 -14.50 14.27
CA THR A 1 27.38 -14.46 12.85
C THR A 1 26.55 -15.71 12.48
N LYS A 2 26.92 -16.89 12.98
CA LYS A 2 26.19 -18.16 12.76
C LYS A 2 24.80 -18.15 13.42
N ASP A 3 24.71 -17.58 14.63
CA ASP A 3 23.42 -17.48 15.35
C ASP A 3 22.40 -16.55 14.69
N LYS A 4 22.84 -15.48 14.02
CA LYS A 4 21.96 -14.60 13.25
C LYS A 4 21.34 -15.30 12.04
N ALA A 5 22.16 -16.09 11.31
CA ALA A 5 21.66 -16.85 10.16
C ALA A 5 20.63 -17.92 10.60
N VAL A 6 20.89 -18.57 11.74
CA VAL A 6 19.96 -19.56 12.31
C VAL A 6 18.67 -18.91 12.81
N LYS A 7 18.73 -17.69 13.37
CA LYS A 7 17.53 -16.96 13.79
C LYS A 7 16.68 -16.50 12.61
N GLN A 8 17.31 -16.08 11.50
CA GLN A 8 16.56 -15.75 10.27
C GLN A 8 15.95 -16.98 9.60
N ALA A 9 16.66 -18.12 9.63
CA ALA A 9 16.12 -19.40 9.16
C ALA A 9 14.97 -19.93 10.02
N LYS A 10 14.83 -19.44 11.26
CA LYS A 10 13.74 -19.79 12.17
C LYS A 10 12.36 -19.38 11.68
N MET A 11 12.27 -18.42 10.78
CA MET A 11 11.01 -18.12 10.06
C MET A 11 10.45 -19.34 9.32
N ASN A 12 11.30 -20.29 8.95
CA ASN A 12 10.90 -21.55 8.33
C ASN A 12 10.91 -22.75 9.28
N ARG A 13 11.10 -22.52 10.60
CA ARG A 13 11.16 -23.56 11.65
C ARG A 13 12.17 -24.68 11.41
N SER A 14 13.21 -24.46 10.61
CA SER A 14 14.25 -25.45 10.37
C SER A 14 15.46 -25.16 11.25
N ARG A 15 15.94 -26.18 11.95
CA ARG A 15 17.23 -26.14 12.66
C ARG A 15 18.26 -26.85 11.80
N THR A 16 19.37 -26.16 11.55
CA THR A 16 20.50 -26.76 10.86
C THR A 16 21.70 -26.79 11.79
N ASN A 17 22.27 -27.97 11.98
CA ASN A 17 23.50 -28.14 12.73
C ASN A 17 24.69 -28.00 11.76
N ALA A 18 25.61 -27.10 12.09
CA ALA A 18 26.84 -26.94 11.34
C ALA A 18 27.95 -27.75 12.02
N VAL A 19 28.65 -28.56 11.26
CA VAL A 19 29.86 -29.30 11.67
C VAL A 19 31.09 -28.50 11.28
N THR A 20 32.07 -28.43 12.16
CA THR A 20 33.32 -27.71 11.91
C THR A 20 34.09 -28.38 10.74
N GLY A 21 34.43 -27.58 9.73
CA GLY A 21 35.18 -28.05 8.56
C GLY A 21 34.33 -28.28 7.30
N ASP A 22 32.98 -28.28 7.40
CA ASP A 22 32.11 -28.45 6.24
C ASP A 22 31.54 -27.11 5.74
N THR A 23 31.20 -27.09 4.43
CA THR A 23 30.51 -25.95 3.81
C THR A 23 29.02 -26.06 4.07
N LEU A 24 28.47 -25.19 4.92
CA LEU A 24 27.03 -25.08 5.11
C LEU A 24 26.39 -24.25 3.99
N ARG A 25 25.53 -24.87 3.21
CA ARG A 25 24.67 -24.18 2.24
C ARG A 25 23.28 -24.07 2.80
N LEU A 26 22.81 -22.81 2.99
CA LEU A 26 21.46 -22.50 3.46
C LEU A 26 20.66 -21.87 2.30
N THR A 27 19.53 -22.49 1.98
CA THR A 27 18.54 -21.90 1.10
C THR A 27 17.42 -21.32 1.94
N VAL A 28 17.28 -20.00 1.92
CA VAL A 28 16.21 -19.29 2.63
C VAL A 28 15.15 -18.86 1.62
N LYS A 29 13.94 -19.39 1.77
CA LYS A 29 12.79 -18.89 0.99
C LYS A 29 12.29 -17.60 1.62
N MET A 30 12.43 -16.50 0.89
CA MET A 30 11.90 -15.21 1.30
C MET A 30 10.43 -15.11 0.88
N GLN A 31 9.58 -14.64 1.80
CA GLN A 31 8.18 -14.35 1.52
C GLN A 31 7.95 -12.85 1.61
N GLN A 32 7.35 -12.28 0.56
CA GLN A 32 6.95 -10.86 0.58
C GLN A 32 5.87 -10.66 1.64
N ARG A 33 6.05 -9.67 2.51
CA ARG A 33 5.13 -9.32 3.58
C ARG A 33 4.42 -7.99 3.36
N THR A 34 4.88 -7.21 2.40
CA THR A 34 4.21 -5.97 2.02
C THR A 34 3.41 -6.17 0.74
N ARG A 35 2.22 -5.58 0.68
CA ARG A 35 1.43 -5.54 -0.53
C ARG A 35 1.44 -4.12 -1.10
N GLN A 36 1.56 -4.02 -2.41
CA GLN A 36 1.46 -2.76 -3.12
C GLN A 36 -0.02 -2.40 -3.31
N VAL A 37 -0.34 -1.15 -3.03
CA VAL A 37 -1.63 -0.55 -3.36
C VAL A 37 -1.40 0.53 -4.39
N ASN A 38 -2.02 0.41 -5.55
CA ASN A 38 -2.03 1.42 -6.58
C ASN A 38 -3.32 2.22 -6.45
N ILE A 39 -3.18 3.52 -6.32
CA ILE A 39 -4.27 4.45 -6.09
C ILE A 39 -4.42 5.30 -7.34
N THR A 40 -5.60 5.28 -7.94
CA THR A 40 -5.95 6.13 -9.06
C THR A 40 -7.16 6.98 -8.67
N MET A 41 -7.10 8.29 -8.89
CA MET A 41 -8.17 9.23 -8.55
C MET A 41 -8.43 10.15 -9.73
N ASP A 42 -9.70 10.35 -10.06
CA ASP A 42 -10.09 11.40 -10.99
C ASP A 42 -9.90 12.77 -10.33
N THR A 43 -9.47 13.76 -11.07
CA THR A 43 -9.36 15.14 -10.60
C THR A 43 -9.83 16.12 -11.67
N ASP A 44 -10.48 17.18 -11.22
CA ASP A 44 -10.86 18.36 -11.99
C ASP A 44 -9.95 19.58 -11.66
N VAL A 45 -8.91 19.35 -10.83
CA VAL A 45 -7.95 20.37 -10.47
C VAL A 45 -6.95 20.56 -11.61
N GLU A 46 -6.81 21.80 -12.04
CA GLU A 46 -5.85 22.23 -13.07
C GLU A 46 -4.57 22.80 -12.45
N SER A 47 -3.51 22.87 -13.24
CA SER A 47 -2.23 23.52 -12.86
C SER A 47 -1.62 22.91 -11.59
N ILE A 48 -1.54 21.58 -11.54
CA ILE A 48 -1.03 20.83 -10.40
C ILE A 48 0.49 20.88 -10.38
N LYS A 49 1.05 21.40 -9.28
CA LYS A 49 2.49 21.43 -9.00
C LYS A 49 2.94 20.15 -8.28
N SER A 50 2.23 19.75 -7.25
CA SER A 50 2.56 18.52 -6.49
C SER A 50 1.34 17.94 -5.80
N VAL A 51 1.39 16.63 -5.57
CA VAL A 51 0.35 15.90 -4.85
C VAL A 51 1.00 15.01 -3.81
N THR A 52 0.56 15.14 -2.57
CA THR A 52 0.96 14.27 -1.46
C THR A 52 -0.27 13.60 -0.86
N GLY A 53 -0.12 12.34 -0.50
CA GLY A 53 -1.16 11.58 0.19
C GLY A 53 -0.64 11.04 1.51
N MET A 54 -1.54 10.92 2.48
CA MET A 54 -1.30 10.27 3.75
C MET A 54 -2.45 9.30 4.04
N LEU A 55 -2.11 8.09 4.43
CA LEU A 55 -3.07 7.06 4.81
C LEU A 55 -2.86 6.68 6.28
N ASP A 56 -3.90 6.82 7.07
CA ASP A 56 -3.89 6.56 8.51
C ASP A 56 -4.31 5.13 8.85
N ASN A 57 -3.98 4.73 10.10
CA ASN A 57 -4.35 3.46 10.71
C ASN A 57 -3.88 2.23 9.92
N VAL A 58 -2.65 2.33 9.42
CA VAL A 58 -1.95 1.22 8.80
C VAL A 58 -1.14 0.43 9.83
N VAL A 59 -0.84 -0.82 9.51
CA VAL A 59 0.04 -1.65 10.35
C VAL A 59 1.48 -1.18 10.20
N SER A 60 2.13 -0.89 11.31
CA SER A 60 3.50 -0.34 11.34
C SER A 60 4.58 -1.40 11.49
N SER A 61 4.25 -2.58 11.99
CA SER A 61 5.23 -3.62 12.27
C SER A 61 4.65 -5.03 12.17
N ILE A 62 5.54 -5.99 12.04
CA ILE A 62 5.22 -7.41 11.98
C ILE A 62 6.16 -8.18 12.90
N ASP A 63 5.65 -9.12 13.65
CA ASP A 63 6.48 -10.09 14.35
C ASP A 63 7.05 -11.08 13.32
N LEU A 64 8.34 -11.00 13.08
CA LEU A 64 9.02 -11.86 12.12
C LEU A 64 9.08 -13.34 12.56
N THR A 65 8.80 -13.62 13.82
CA THR A 65 8.80 -14.99 14.35
C THR A 65 7.48 -15.69 14.10
N THR A 66 6.38 -15.00 14.32
CA THR A 66 5.02 -15.52 14.20
C THR A 66 4.39 -15.14 12.86
N GLY A 67 4.84 -14.06 12.24
CA GLY A 67 4.21 -13.45 11.07
C GLY A 67 2.97 -12.62 11.43
N GLU A 68 2.74 -12.39 12.72
CA GLU A 68 1.61 -11.63 13.21
C GLU A 68 1.80 -10.13 12.96
N LEU A 69 0.75 -9.47 12.49
CA LEU A 69 0.73 -8.03 12.29
C LEU A 69 0.54 -7.34 13.65
N LEU A 70 1.46 -6.43 13.97
CA LEU A 70 1.40 -5.66 15.20
C LEU A 70 0.88 -4.25 14.87
N SER A 71 -0.35 -3.99 15.26
CA SER A 71 -0.94 -2.66 15.12
C SER A 71 -0.43 -1.76 16.24
N VAL A 72 0.37 -0.75 15.86
CA VAL A 72 0.64 0.38 16.76
C VAL A 72 -0.42 1.43 16.45
N ALA A 73 -1.18 1.85 17.46
CA ALA A 73 -2.24 2.83 17.29
C ALA A 73 -1.73 4.08 16.55
N LYS A 74 -2.45 4.48 15.49
CA LYS A 74 -2.20 5.70 14.70
C LYS A 74 -0.94 5.70 13.85
N ALA A 75 -0.49 4.57 13.32
CA ALA A 75 0.54 4.59 12.31
C ALA A 75 -0.03 5.11 10.99
N SER A 76 0.74 5.96 10.31
CA SER A 76 0.39 6.54 9.02
C SER A 76 1.50 6.31 8.01
N VAL A 77 1.17 6.28 6.74
CA VAL A 77 2.12 6.22 5.64
C VAL A 77 1.84 7.33 4.65
N SER A 78 2.91 8.00 4.21
CA SER A 78 2.81 9.03 3.17
C SER A 78 3.22 8.47 1.81
N PHE A 79 2.63 9.03 0.76
CA PHE A 79 2.98 8.73 -0.62
C PHE A 79 2.87 9.98 -1.47
N THR A 80 3.48 9.96 -2.64
CA THR A 80 3.31 10.99 -3.66
C THR A 80 2.45 10.45 -4.79
N ALA A 81 1.66 11.32 -5.41
CA ALA A 81 0.93 11.00 -6.61
C ALA A 81 1.35 11.95 -7.74
N SER A 82 1.22 11.49 -8.96
CA SER A 82 1.54 12.27 -10.16
C SER A 82 0.31 12.42 -11.03
N PRO A 83 0.09 13.60 -11.62
CA PRO A 83 -0.97 13.77 -12.60
C PRO A 83 -0.61 13.03 -13.89
N VAL A 84 -1.59 12.31 -14.43
CA VAL A 84 -1.50 11.59 -15.70
C VAL A 84 -2.69 11.99 -16.55
N ALA A 85 -2.42 12.53 -17.74
CA ALA A 85 -3.48 12.85 -18.69
C ALA A 85 -4.03 11.56 -19.32
N GLU A 86 -5.33 11.35 -19.24
CA GLU A 86 -6.03 10.27 -19.93
C GLU A 86 -6.99 10.89 -20.97
N GLY A 87 -6.48 11.03 -22.21
CA GLY A 87 -7.22 11.69 -23.30
C GLY A 87 -7.29 13.21 -23.15
N GLU A 88 -8.12 13.86 -23.96
CA GLU A 88 -8.18 15.33 -24.04
C GLU A 88 -8.94 16.01 -22.88
N ALA A 89 -9.67 15.25 -22.04
CA ALA A 89 -10.63 15.83 -21.10
C ALA A 89 -10.53 15.34 -19.65
N ARG A 90 -9.60 14.44 -19.31
CA ARG A 90 -9.50 13.91 -17.95
C ARG A 90 -8.08 13.86 -17.46
N MET A 91 -7.88 14.38 -16.27
CA MET A 91 -6.64 14.20 -15.52
C MET A 91 -6.88 13.25 -14.36
N ARG A 92 -5.96 12.33 -14.18
CA ARG A 92 -5.96 11.38 -13.06
C ARG A 92 -4.71 11.54 -12.24
N LEU A 93 -4.86 11.39 -10.95
CA LEU A 93 -3.74 11.28 -10.02
C LEU A 93 -3.42 9.81 -9.81
N LYS A 94 -2.18 9.41 -10.03
CA LYS A 94 -1.71 8.04 -9.79
C LYS A 94 -0.64 8.03 -8.72
N GLY A 95 -0.87 7.26 -7.67
CA GLY A 95 0.06 7.07 -6.57
C GLY A 95 0.22 5.59 -6.22
N THR A 96 1.30 5.27 -5.54
CA THR A 96 1.57 3.91 -5.08
C THR A 96 2.07 3.94 -3.67
N VAL A 97 1.55 3.04 -2.84
CA VAL A 97 2.00 2.84 -1.46
C VAL A 97 2.20 1.35 -1.18
N ARG A 98 3.12 1.02 -0.29
CA ARG A 98 3.35 -0.36 0.18
C ARG A 98 2.95 -0.47 1.63
N LEU A 99 2.06 -1.41 1.92
CA LEU A 99 1.49 -1.64 3.26
C LEU A 99 1.89 -3.03 3.75
N LEU A 100 2.15 -3.16 5.05
CA LEU A 100 2.20 -4.45 5.74
C LEU A 100 0.80 -5.02 5.94
N GLY A 101 -0.17 -4.15 6.15
CA GLY A 101 -1.56 -4.43 6.39
C GLY A 101 -2.29 -3.19 6.86
N VAL A 102 -3.57 -3.35 7.16
CA VAL A 102 -4.41 -2.31 7.75
C VAL A 102 -4.93 -2.77 9.11
N SER A 103 -5.27 -1.82 9.98
CA SER A 103 -5.87 -2.15 11.27
C SER A 103 -7.22 -2.83 11.06
N GLN A 104 -7.44 -3.94 11.76
CA GLN A 104 -8.71 -4.68 11.76
C GLN A 104 -9.65 -4.20 12.88
N GLU A 105 -9.23 -3.24 13.69
CA GLU A 105 -10.05 -2.68 14.74
C GLU A 105 -11.16 -1.80 14.14
N LYS A 106 -12.42 -2.10 14.43
CA LYS A 106 -13.57 -1.36 13.88
C LYS A 106 -13.56 0.15 14.16
N ALA A 107 -12.90 0.57 15.24
CA ALA A 107 -12.75 1.97 15.60
C ALA A 107 -11.65 2.70 14.82
N GLN A 108 -10.78 1.96 14.12
CA GLN A 108 -9.64 2.51 13.39
C GLN A 108 -9.91 2.44 11.89
N ARG A 109 -10.60 3.47 11.40
CA ARG A 109 -10.89 3.60 9.97
C ARG A 109 -9.64 4.06 9.20
N GLN A 110 -9.46 3.52 8.01
CA GLN A 110 -8.36 3.91 7.12
C GLN A 110 -8.76 5.17 6.36
N ILE A 111 -8.35 6.30 6.90
CA ILE A 111 -8.64 7.60 6.30
C ILE A 111 -7.47 8.03 5.44
N MET A 112 -7.74 8.34 4.19
CA MET A 112 -6.75 8.92 3.28
C MET A 112 -6.99 10.42 3.17
N THR A 113 -5.93 11.18 3.37
CA THR A 113 -5.89 12.62 3.11
C THR A 113 -4.97 12.89 1.94
N VAL A 114 -5.44 13.58 0.93
CA VAL A 114 -4.68 13.99 -0.25
C VAL A 114 -4.62 15.50 -0.29
N GLU A 115 -3.43 16.05 -0.40
CA GLU A 115 -3.17 17.48 -0.56
C GLU A 115 -2.60 17.72 -1.96
N ILE A 116 -3.25 18.61 -2.70
CA ILE A 116 -2.83 19.06 -4.03
C ILE A 116 -2.35 20.50 -3.89
N THR A 117 -1.09 20.74 -4.24
CA THR A 117 -0.54 22.08 -4.36
C THR A 117 -0.58 22.49 -5.84
N LYS A 118 -1.15 23.65 -6.12
CA LYS A 118 -1.21 24.23 -7.46
C LYS A 118 0.02 25.08 -7.76
N GLU A 119 0.22 25.45 -9.03
CA GLU A 119 1.31 26.32 -9.46
C GLU A 119 1.26 27.72 -8.80
N ASP A 120 0.09 28.20 -8.40
CA ASP A 120 -0.11 29.46 -7.67
C ASP A 120 0.10 29.33 -6.16
N GLU A 121 0.67 28.20 -5.69
CA GLU A 121 0.93 27.85 -4.29
C GLU A 121 -0.35 27.68 -3.44
N THR A 122 -1.52 27.71 -4.00
CA THR A 122 -2.74 27.34 -3.28
C THR A 122 -2.83 25.84 -3.11
N THR A 123 -3.47 25.40 -2.02
CA THR A 123 -3.64 23.98 -1.71
C THR A 123 -5.10 23.59 -1.66
N GLU A 124 -5.40 22.42 -2.17
CA GLU A 124 -6.68 21.76 -2.00
C GLU A 124 -6.49 20.44 -1.26
N THR A 125 -7.35 20.17 -0.28
CA THR A 125 -7.25 18.96 0.55
C THR A 125 -8.54 18.15 0.43
N ILE A 126 -8.37 16.85 0.21
CA ILE A 126 -9.46 15.87 0.24
C ILE A 126 -9.18 14.85 1.32
N THR A 127 -10.22 14.50 2.04
CA THR A 127 -10.21 13.41 3.01
C THR A 127 -11.28 12.39 2.61
N THR A 128 -10.89 11.14 2.53
CA THR A 128 -11.78 10.05 2.13
C THR A 128 -11.51 8.78 2.93
N ASP A 129 -12.52 7.95 3.06
CA ASP A 129 -12.47 6.70 3.79
C ASP A 129 -12.22 5.52 2.85
N LEU A 130 -11.14 4.82 3.06
CA LEU A 130 -10.73 3.64 2.29
C LEU A 130 -10.93 2.32 3.04
N THR A 131 -11.58 2.34 4.20
CA THR A 131 -11.69 1.16 5.08
C THR A 131 -12.27 -0.05 4.34
N GLU A 132 -13.34 0.15 3.58
CA GLU A 132 -14.01 -0.93 2.86
C GLU A 132 -13.13 -1.54 1.76
N VAL A 133 -12.54 -0.70 0.91
CA VAL A 133 -11.72 -1.20 -0.20
C VAL A 133 -10.40 -1.80 0.28
N LEU A 134 -9.80 -1.26 1.34
CA LEU A 134 -8.58 -1.79 1.93
C LEU A 134 -8.80 -3.05 2.77
N SER A 135 -10.03 -3.39 3.16
CA SER A 135 -10.33 -4.68 3.77
C SER A 135 -9.96 -5.86 2.87
N LYS A 136 -9.94 -5.64 1.55
CA LYS A 136 -9.53 -6.63 0.54
C LYS A 136 -8.00 -6.76 0.39
N LEU A 137 -7.22 -6.02 1.17
CA LEU A 137 -5.76 -6.03 1.07
C LEU A 137 -5.19 -7.44 1.29
N ASP A 138 -5.77 -8.24 2.15
CA ASP A 138 -5.27 -9.57 2.51
C ASP A 138 -5.71 -10.68 1.54
N GLU A 139 -6.70 -10.43 0.66
CA GLU A 139 -7.30 -11.45 -0.20
C GLU A 139 -6.45 -11.85 -1.42
N GLY A 140 -5.56 -11.00 -1.89
CA GLY A 140 -4.85 -11.18 -3.17
C GLY A 140 -3.38 -11.58 -3.08
N GLY A 141 -2.87 -12.00 -1.93
CA GLY A 141 -1.47 -12.43 -1.77
C GLY A 141 -0.48 -11.33 -2.16
N ASN A 142 0.42 -11.61 -3.12
CA ASN A 142 1.44 -10.67 -3.57
C ASN A 142 1.00 -9.77 -4.75
N THR A 143 -0.21 -9.99 -5.27
CA THR A 143 -0.74 -9.19 -6.37
C THR A 143 -1.06 -7.77 -5.88
N PRO A 144 -0.66 -6.71 -6.60
CA PRO A 144 -1.04 -5.35 -6.23
C PRO A 144 -2.56 -5.19 -6.11
N LEU A 145 -3.00 -4.46 -5.09
CA LEU A 145 -4.38 -4.02 -4.98
C LEU A 145 -4.52 -2.73 -5.78
N ASN A 146 -5.36 -2.71 -6.79
CA ASN A 146 -5.65 -1.50 -7.56
C ASN A 146 -6.98 -0.94 -7.07
N ILE A 147 -6.96 0.32 -6.62
CA ILE A 147 -8.18 1.03 -6.20
C ILE A 147 -8.37 2.28 -7.06
N GLU A 148 -9.60 2.52 -7.47
CA GLU A 148 -9.97 3.65 -8.30
C GLU A 148 -11.01 4.50 -7.57
N GLY A 149 -10.68 5.78 -7.35
CA GLY A 149 -11.58 6.79 -6.81
C GLY A 149 -12.25 7.58 -7.92
N ARG A 150 -13.58 7.62 -7.89
CA ARG A 150 -14.40 8.37 -8.83
C ARG A 150 -15.16 9.47 -8.08
N GLY A 151 -15.13 10.65 -8.62
CA GLY A 151 -15.80 11.84 -8.06
C GLY A 151 -14.94 13.07 -8.25
N GLY A 152 -15.57 14.25 -8.16
CA GLY A 152 -14.83 15.52 -8.29
C GLY A 152 -14.22 15.96 -6.97
N PHE A 153 -13.15 16.73 -7.08
CA PHE A 153 -12.45 17.34 -5.95
C PHE A 153 -13.27 18.45 -5.25
N ASN A 154 -14.34 18.94 -5.85
CA ASN A 154 -15.17 20.03 -5.31
C ASN A 154 -16.08 19.61 -4.15
N GLY A 155 -15.52 19.01 -3.09
CA GLY A 155 -16.23 18.69 -1.85
C GLY A 155 -17.25 17.55 -1.98
N LYS A 156 -17.22 16.77 -3.05
CA LYS A 156 -18.09 15.62 -3.26
C LYS A 156 -17.44 14.35 -2.77
N VAL A 157 -18.26 13.48 -2.22
CA VAL A 157 -17.87 12.15 -1.74
C VAL A 157 -17.25 11.37 -2.90
N MET A 158 -15.99 10.94 -2.75
CA MET A 158 -15.37 9.99 -3.68
C MET A 158 -15.94 8.59 -3.40
N THR A 159 -16.36 7.92 -4.44
CA THR A 159 -16.66 6.48 -4.39
C THR A 159 -15.41 5.71 -4.80
N TRP A 160 -15.16 4.59 -4.14
CA TRP A 160 -13.98 3.78 -4.36
C TRP A 160 -14.36 2.40 -4.81
N ASP A 161 -13.74 1.96 -5.89
CA ASP A 161 -13.87 0.62 -6.43
C ASP A 161 -12.52 -0.09 -6.43
N VAL A 162 -12.55 -1.41 -6.29
CA VAL A 162 -11.39 -2.25 -6.57
C VAL A 162 -11.40 -2.59 -8.05
N GLU A 163 -10.36 -2.18 -8.75
CA GLU A 163 -10.18 -2.54 -10.15
C GLU A 163 -9.80 -4.02 -10.24
N GLU A 164 -10.75 -4.86 -10.50
CA GLU A 164 -10.50 -6.24 -10.89
C GLU A 164 -9.97 -6.25 -12.31
N LYS A 165 -8.65 -6.23 -12.48
CA LYS A 165 -8.06 -6.53 -13.79
C LYS A 165 -8.37 -7.97 -14.11
N GLY A 166 -9.35 -8.18 -14.98
CA GLY A 166 -9.66 -9.48 -15.53
C GLY A 166 -8.40 -10.06 -16.19
N TYR A 167 -8.13 -11.33 -15.94
CA TYR A 167 -6.99 -12.13 -16.45
C TYR A 167 -6.85 -12.09 -17.99
N LEU A 168 -7.79 -11.49 -18.71
CA LEU A 168 -7.85 -11.44 -20.17
C LEU A 168 -7.15 -10.25 -20.83
N ASP A 169 -6.72 -9.24 -20.10
CA ASP A 169 -6.03 -8.07 -20.66
C ASP A 169 -4.54 -8.29 -20.96
N TRP A 170 -4.00 -9.45 -20.63
CA TRP A 170 -2.62 -9.84 -20.91
C TRP A 170 -2.45 -10.63 -22.21
N LEU A 171 -3.54 -10.88 -22.95
CA LEU A 171 -3.54 -11.66 -24.21
C LEU A 171 -3.77 -10.83 -25.47
N LYS A 172 -3.66 -9.50 -25.39
CA LYS A 172 -3.74 -8.62 -26.57
C LYS A 172 -2.43 -7.95 -26.87
#